data_27a3ccc2f7a0ab837ecd887fd40e9804
#
_entry.id   27a3ccc2f7a0ab837ecd887fd40e9804
#
_cell.length_a   1.000
_cell.length_b   1.000
_cell.length_c   1.000
_cell.angle_alpha   90.00
_cell.angle_beta   90.00
_cell.angle_gamma   90.00
#
_symmetry.space_group_name_H-M   'P 1'
#
loop_
_entity.id
_entity.type
_entity.pdbx_description
1 polymer ?
#
loop_
_entity_poly.entity_id
_entity_poly.type
_entity_poly.pdbx_seq_one_letter_code
_entity_poly.pdbx_strand_id
1 'polypeptide(L)'
;KGALKLYLTSIYPEDRGKEKERKRAIEKQWGNWQAILPLCRTAAEKDIVKILAKGESKYQLVKAINAIPKEELSMHFSAYQSFLWNQSLERILLQYITNPIKIKGRIMDYYFYETLEENTLNTLKQLNIPTVSYKISGDSKAIDAVLEVLSERNLKPSDFNLTKIRKSFFKTFPRPAITIPQFLGTVPFNSSDLLQSFAKDDIYPGYLKLKIRFILPPGSFATMLVKSLES
;
A
#
# COMPACT_ATOMS: atom_id res chain seq x y z
N LYS A 1 21.31 3.94 -2.67
CA LYS A 1 21.80 2.84 -3.53
C LYS A 1 20.83 1.65 -3.49
N GLY A 2 20.47 1.13 -2.32
CA GLY A 2 19.58 -0.02 -2.16
C GLY A 2 18.24 0.11 -2.88
N ALA A 3 17.56 1.25 -2.74
CA ALA A 3 16.28 1.49 -3.42
C ALA A 3 16.40 1.43 -4.95
N LEU A 4 17.47 1.97 -5.53
CA LEU A 4 17.72 1.89 -6.98
C LEU A 4 18.01 0.46 -7.43
N LYS A 5 18.71 -0.33 -6.59
CA LYS A 5 18.91 -1.76 -6.88
C LYS A 5 17.57 -2.48 -6.90
N LEU A 6 16.74 -2.32 -5.87
CA LEU A 6 15.42 -2.91 -5.81
C LEU A 6 14.56 -2.49 -7.01
N TYR A 7 14.57 -1.22 -7.38
CA TYR A 7 13.84 -0.72 -8.54
C TYR A 7 14.17 -1.47 -9.84
N LEU A 8 15.45 -1.75 -10.07
CA LEU A 8 15.92 -2.41 -11.29
C LEU A 8 15.86 -3.95 -11.24
N THR A 9 15.85 -4.56 -10.04
CA THR A 9 16.03 -6.00 -9.88
C THR A 9 14.88 -6.74 -9.20
N SER A 10 13.90 -6.04 -8.59
CA SER A 10 12.79 -6.72 -7.91
C SER A 10 11.95 -7.54 -8.87
N ILE A 11 11.81 -8.82 -8.56
CA ILE A 11 10.97 -9.75 -9.32
C ILE A 11 9.59 -9.80 -8.73
N TYR A 12 8.59 -9.55 -9.56
CA TYR A 12 7.17 -9.63 -9.19
C TYR A 12 6.55 -10.94 -9.68
N PRO A 13 5.47 -11.44 -9.08
CA PRO A 13 4.78 -12.66 -9.52
C PRO A 13 4.33 -12.61 -10.98
N GLU A 14 3.92 -11.43 -11.41
CA GLU A 14 3.40 -11.14 -12.75
C GLU A 14 4.50 -11.09 -13.82
N ASP A 15 5.77 -11.02 -13.41
CA ASP A 15 6.90 -11.02 -14.36
C ASP A 15 6.95 -12.35 -15.13
N ARG A 16 7.00 -12.27 -16.45
CA ARG A 16 7.21 -13.44 -17.31
C ARG A 16 8.66 -13.92 -17.23
N GLY A 17 8.93 -15.18 -17.67
CA GLY A 17 10.24 -15.81 -17.55
C GLY A 17 11.41 -14.93 -18.04
N LYS A 18 11.30 -14.37 -19.25
CA LYS A 18 12.31 -13.47 -19.81
C LYS A 18 12.56 -12.21 -18.98
N GLU A 19 11.54 -11.69 -18.32
CA GLU A 19 11.69 -10.54 -17.42
C GLU A 19 12.39 -10.92 -16.12
N LYS A 20 12.07 -12.07 -15.56
CA LYS A 20 12.75 -12.62 -14.37
C LYS A 20 14.24 -12.86 -14.65
N GLU A 21 14.56 -13.42 -15.82
CA GLU A 21 15.95 -13.65 -16.25
C GLU A 21 16.71 -12.32 -16.41
N ARG A 22 16.11 -11.32 -17.05
CA ARG A 22 16.67 -9.99 -17.21
C ARG A 22 17.01 -9.34 -15.85
N LYS A 23 16.06 -9.34 -14.92
CA LYS A 23 16.24 -8.76 -13.60
C LYS A 23 17.32 -9.48 -12.79
N ARG A 24 17.39 -10.81 -12.88
CA ARG A 24 18.50 -11.61 -12.30
C ARG A 24 19.85 -11.28 -12.93
N ALA A 25 19.90 -11.07 -14.25
CA ALA A 25 21.12 -10.69 -14.94
C ALA A 25 21.60 -9.29 -14.49
N ILE A 26 20.69 -8.33 -14.33
CA ILE A 26 21.01 -7.01 -13.77
C ILE A 26 21.55 -7.14 -12.34
N GLU A 27 20.90 -7.95 -11.53
CA GLU A 27 21.33 -8.16 -10.15
C GLU A 27 22.73 -8.77 -10.05
N LYS A 28 23.01 -9.80 -10.83
CA LYS A 28 24.32 -10.48 -10.89
C LYS A 28 25.44 -9.53 -11.33
N GLN A 29 25.12 -8.59 -12.21
CA GLN A 29 26.09 -7.64 -12.78
C GLN A 29 26.09 -6.28 -12.07
N TRP A 30 25.43 -6.17 -10.92
CA TRP A 30 25.28 -4.89 -10.21
C TRP A 30 26.65 -4.22 -9.95
N GLY A 31 26.79 -2.99 -10.45
CA GLY A 31 28.05 -2.24 -10.46
C GLY A 31 28.79 -2.26 -11.80
N ASN A 32 28.55 -3.25 -12.64
CA ASN A 32 29.05 -3.26 -14.02
C ASN A 32 28.04 -2.57 -14.96
N TRP A 33 28.04 -1.24 -14.93
CA TRP A 33 27.06 -0.43 -15.64
C TRP A 33 27.08 -0.59 -17.14
N GLN A 34 28.24 -0.90 -17.73
CA GLN A 34 28.37 -1.17 -19.17
C GLN A 34 27.62 -2.44 -19.57
N ALA A 35 27.70 -3.47 -18.75
CA ALA A 35 26.98 -4.72 -18.98
C ALA A 35 25.48 -4.64 -18.68
N ILE A 36 25.07 -3.76 -17.75
CA ILE A 36 23.66 -3.56 -17.40
C ILE A 36 22.92 -2.69 -18.42
N LEU A 37 23.58 -1.71 -19.02
CA LEU A 37 22.93 -0.75 -19.92
C LEU A 37 22.15 -1.40 -21.09
N PRO A 38 22.65 -2.41 -21.79
CA PRO A 38 21.91 -3.11 -22.86
C PRO A 38 20.70 -3.91 -22.33
N LEU A 39 20.66 -4.24 -21.03
CA LEU A 39 19.54 -4.95 -20.41
C LEU A 39 18.39 -4.00 -20.04
N CYS A 40 18.60 -2.69 -20.04
CA CYS A 40 17.60 -1.68 -19.71
C CYS A 40 16.55 -1.56 -20.83
N ARG A 41 15.26 -1.60 -20.46
CA ARG A 41 14.13 -1.52 -21.40
C ARG A 41 13.54 -0.12 -21.49
N THR A 42 13.41 0.57 -20.36
CA THR A 42 12.80 1.90 -20.29
C THR A 42 13.84 3.01 -20.36
N ALA A 43 13.40 4.21 -20.76
CA ALA A 43 14.25 5.40 -20.71
C ALA A 43 14.74 5.69 -19.28
N ALA A 44 13.88 5.54 -18.30
CA ALA A 44 14.22 5.73 -16.89
C ALA A 44 15.32 4.76 -16.42
N GLU A 45 15.20 3.46 -16.74
CA GLU A 45 16.25 2.48 -16.41
C GLU A 45 17.60 2.86 -17.04
N LYS A 46 17.59 3.24 -18.33
CA LYS A 46 18.80 3.66 -19.03
C LYS A 46 19.45 4.90 -18.41
N ASP A 47 18.63 5.88 -18.05
CA ASP A 47 19.11 7.12 -17.43
C ASP A 47 19.68 6.85 -16.04
N ILE A 48 19.02 6.02 -15.22
CA ILE A 48 19.53 5.59 -13.92
C ILE A 48 20.91 4.95 -14.07
N VAL A 49 21.05 3.99 -14.98
CA VAL A 49 22.32 3.27 -15.19
C VAL A 49 23.40 4.21 -15.69
N LYS A 50 23.11 5.10 -16.64
CA LYS A 50 24.07 6.11 -17.13
C LYS A 50 24.53 7.08 -16.03
N ILE A 51 23.64 7.43 -15.10
CA ILE A 51 23.97 8.30 -13.96
C ILE A 51 24.88 7.56 -12.99
N LEU A 52 24.54 6.31 -12.66
CA LEU A 52 25.33 5.47 -11.74
C LEU A 52 26.71 5.11 -12.32
N ALA A 53 26.83 4.99 -13.64
CA ALA A 53 28.11 4.79 -14.31
C ALA A 53 29.10 5.95 -14.11
N LYS A 54 28.61 7.17 -13.81
CA LYS A 54 29.45 8.34 -13.50
C LYS A 54 29.92 8.38 -12.04
N GLY A 55 29.46 7.43 -11.21
CA GLY A 55 29.79 7.32 -9.80
C GLY A 55 28.56 7.18 -8.90
N GLU A 56 28.82 6.84 -7.64
CA GLU A 56 27.79 6.55 -6.63
C GLU A 56 27.76 7.58 -5.50
N SER A 57 28.20 8.81 -5.74
CA SER A 57 28.10 9.87 -4.76
C SER A 57 26.64 10.16 -4.37
N LYS A 58 26.42 10.74 -3.21
CA LYS A 58 25.06 11.16 -2.77
C LYS A 58 24.34 12.00 -3.84
N TYR A 59 25.05 12.85 -4.55
CA TYR A 59 24.51 13.64 -5.65
C TYR A 59 24.03 12.75 -6.80
N GLN A 60 24.84 11.79 -7.22
CA GLN A 60 24.49 10.86 -8.32
C GLN A 60 23.31 9.97 -7.93
N LEU A 61 23.28 9.46 -6.69
CA LEU A 61 22.16 8.65 -6.21
C LEU A 61 20.83 9.43 -6.21
N VAL A 62 20.84 10.68 -5.74
CA VAL A 62 19.65 11.55 -5.79
C VAL A 62 19.22 11.85 -7.23
N LYS A 63 20.18 12.12 -8.12
CA LYS A 63 19.91 12.35 -9.53
C LYS A 63 19.30 11.12 -10.20
N ALA A 64 19.80 9.93 -9.89
CA ALA A 64 19.27 8.67 -10.39
C ALA A 64 17.83 8.40 -9.91
N ILE A 65 17.51 8.68 -8.63
CA ILE A 65 16.12 8.59 -8.13
C ILE A 65 15.21 9.58 -8.87
N ASN A 66 15.68 10.81 -9.11
CA ASN A 66 14.92 11.81 -9.86
C ASN A 66 14.78 11.48 -11.37
N ALA A 67 15.45 10.46 -11.89
CA ALA A 67 15.22 9.96 -13.24
C ALA A 67 13.98 9.06 -13.34
N ILE A 68 13.51 8.50 -12.22
CA ILE A 68 12.25 7.74 -12.16
C ILE A 68 11.09 8.69 -12.53
N PRO A 69 10.11 8.24 -13.35
CA PRO A 69 8.91 9.03 -13.67
C PRO A 69 8.18 9.48 -12.40
N LYS A 70 7.61 10.69 -12.43
CA LYS A 70 6.94 11.29 -11.28
C LYS A 70 5.79 10.42 -10.75
N GLU A 71 4.99 9.90 -11.67
CA GLU A 71 3.82 9.08 -11.36
C GLU A 71 4.22 7.79 -10.65
N GLU A 72 5.26 7.14 -11.17
CA GLU A 72 5.80 5.90 -10.59
C GLU A 72 6.43 6.14 -9.22
N LEU A 73 7.23 7.20 -9.08
CA LEU A 73 7.83 7.56 -7.79
C LEU A 73 6.75 7.93 -6.75
N SER A 74 5.71 8.65 -7.17
CA SER A 74 4.57 9.00 -6.30
C SER A 74 3.80 7.76 -5.87
N MET A 75 3.64 6.78 -6.75
CA MET A 75 3.00 5.50 -6.43
C MET A 75 3.78 4.74 -5.36
N HIS A 76 5.11 4.66 -5.48
CA HIS A 76 5.96 4.04 -4.46
C HIS A 76 5.83 4.72 -3.09
N PHE A 77 5.81 6.06 -3.07
CA PHE A 77 5.65 6.81 -1.82
C PHE A 77 4.27 6.59 -1.20
N SER A 78 3.22 6.64 -2.01
CA SER A 78 1.85 6.38 -1.55
C SER A 78 1.66 4.95 -1.05
N ALA A 79 2.28 3.97 -1.71
CA ALA A 79 2.24 2.57 -1.27
C ALA A 79 2.91 2.41 0.10
N TYR A 80 4.07 3.03 0.32
CA TYR A 80 4.76 2.97 1.60
C TYR A 80 3.99 3.70 2.72
N GLN A 81 3.42 4.87 2.42
CA GLN A 81 2.53 5.56 3.36
C GLN A 81 1.31 4.72 3.73
N SER A 82 0.71 4.04 2.75
CA SER A 82 -0.45 3.17 3.00
C SER A 82 -0.07 1.95 3.83
N PHE A 83 1.11 1.39 3.62
CA PHE A 83 1.63 0.29 4.45
C PHE A 83 1.79 0.72 5.92
N LEU A 84 2.43 1.86 6.17
CA LEU A 84 2.60 2.40 7.53
C LEU A 84 1.24 2.76 8.17
N TRP A 85 0.35 3.35 7.38
CA TRP A 85 -0.99 3.70 7.81
C TRP A 85 -1.80 2.47 8.23
N ASN A 86 -1.77 1.40 7.44
CA ASN A 86 -2.46 0.14 7.76
C ASN A 86 -1.93 -0.48 9.06
N GLN A 87 -0.63 -0.40 9.33
CA GLN A 87 -0.06 -0.88 10.58
C GLN A 87 -0.45 -0.01 11.78
N SER A 88 -0.57 1.29 11.58
CA SER A 88 -1.11 2.18 12.62
C SER A 88 -2.59 1.90 12.91
N LEU A 89 -3.37 1.63 11.85
CA LEU A 89 -4.76 1.20 11.97
C LEU A 89 -4.88 -0.12 12.73
N GLU A 90 -4.07 -1.12 12.41
CA GLU A 90 -4.00 -2.40 13.11
C GLU A 90 -3.83 -2.21 14.63
N ARG A 91 -2.85 -1.41 15.04
CA ARG A 91 -2.59 -1.11 16.46
C ARG A 91 -3.79 -0.49 17.15
N ILE A 92 -4.44 0.45 16.48
CA ILE A 92 -5.63 1.11 17.00
C ILE A 92 -6.78 0.11 17.11
N LEU A 93 -7.06 -0.65 16.06
CA LEU A 93 -8.17 -1.61 16.05
C LEU A 93 -8.01 -2.66 17.16
N LEU A 94 -6.81 -3.20 17.36
CA LEU A 94 -6.53 -4.20 18.39
C LEU A 94 -6.72 -3.68 19.83
N GLN A 95 -6.79 -2.36 20.05
CA GLN A 95 -7.15 -1.79 21.34
C GLN A 95 -8.66 -1.78 21.60
N TYR A 96 -9.47 -1.83 20.54
CA TYR A 96 -10.93 -1.70 20.61
C TYR A 96 -11.68 -3.00 20.31
N ILE A 97 -11.04 -3.97 19.66
CA ILE A 97 -11.67 -5.21 19.22
C ILE A 97 -11.25 -6.35 20.16
N THR A 98 -12.21 -6.95 20.84
CA THR A 98 -11.95 -8.07 21.78
C THR A 98 -11.61 -9.37 21.04
N ASN A 99 -12.32 -9.67 19.94
CA ASN A 99 -12.13 -10.87 19.13
C ASN A 99 -11.88 -10.47 17.67
N PRO A 100 -10.66 -10.06 17.31
CA PRO A 100 -10.37 -9.65 15.95
C PRO A 100 -10.34 -10.86 15.00
N ILE A 101 -11.02 -10.72 13.86
CA ILE A 101 -10.93 -11.67 12.76
C ILE A 101 -9.71 -11.31 11.94
N LYS A 102 -8.76 -12.23 11.88
CA LYS A 102 -7.51 -12.05 11.16
C LYS A 102 -7.54 -12.67 9.78
N ILE A 103 -7.40 -11.86 8.75
CA ILE A 103 -7.27 -12.32 7.35
C ILE A 103 -5.82 -12.13 6.90
N LYS A 104 -5.21 -13.22 6.47
CA LYS A 104 -3.84 -13.21 5.98
C LYS A 104 -3.74 -12.46 4.66
N GLY A 105 -2.93 -11.42 4.64
CA GLY A 105 -2.59 -10.68 3.43
C GLY A 105 -1.24 -11.10 2.85
N ARG A 106 -0.89 -10.56 1.69
CA ARG A 106 0.38 -10.85 1.01
C ARG A 106 1.58 -10.13 1.65
N ILE A 107 1.36 -8.92 2.15
CA ILE A 107 2.42 -8.05 2.72
C ILE A 107 2.25 -7.94 4.23
N MET A 108 1.02 -7.89 4.69
CA MET A 108 0.63 -7.79 6.09
C MET A 108 -0.71 -8.47 6.30
N ASP A 109 -1.02 -8.81 7.54
CA ASP A 109 -2.33 -9.31 7.92
C ASP A 109 -3.31 -8.14 8.09
N TYR A 110 -4.61 -8.43 7.89
CA TYR A 110 -5.68 -7.46 8.09
C TYR A 110 -6.58 -7.94 9.22
N TYR A 111 -7.09 -7.01 10.01
CA TYR A 111 -7.96 -7.31 11.14
C TYR A 111 -9.32 -6.70 10.90
N PHE A 112 -10.34 -7.52 11.09
CA PHE A 112 -11.75 -7.16 10.99
C PHE A 112 -12.46 -7.47 12.30
N TYR A 113 -13.72 -7.14 12.38
CA TYR A 113 -14.59 -7.42 13.51
C TYR A 113 -15.95 -7.87 13.00
N GLU A 114 -16.59 -8.77 13.72
CA GLU A 114 -17.95 -9.20 13.42
C GLU A 114 -18.96 -8.18 13.97
N THR A 115 -18.77 -7.81 15.21
CA THR A 115 -19.62 -6.83 15.90
C THR A 115 -18.77 -5.88 16.75
N LEU A 116 -19.23 -4.65 16.88
CA LEU A 116 -18.67 -3.66 17.81
C LEU A 116 -19.80 -3.03 18.63
N GLU A 117 -19.50 -2.73 19.88
CA GLU A 117 -20.37 -1.88 20.67
C GLU A 117 -20.56 -0.52 20.01
N GLU A 118 -21.76 0.05 20.11
CA GLU A 118 -22.12 1.29 19.42
C GLU A 118 -21.18 2.45 19.78
N ASN A 119 -20.80 2.57 21.05
CA ASN A 119 -19.85 3.60 21.50
C ASN A 119 -18.47 3.44 20.85
N THR A 120 -17.97 2.21 20.75
CA THR A 120 -16.71 1.88 20.09
C THR A 120 -16.78 2.18 18.60
N LEU A 121 -17.87 1.78 17.96
CA LEU A 121 -18.08 2.07 16.53
C LEU A 121 -18.10 3.58 16.26
N ASN A 122 -18.81 4.35 17.10
CA ASN A 122 -18.88 5.81 16.96
C ASN A 122 -17.53 6.48 17.20
N THR A 123 -16.74 5.98 18.15
CA THR A 123 -15.37 6.47 18.40
C THR A 123 -14.49 6.22 17.17
N LEU A 124 -14.50 5.02 16.63
CA LEU A 124 -13.69 4.67 15.47
C LEU A 124 -14.12 5.37 14.17
N LYS A 125 -15.42 5.67 14.00
CA LYS A 125 -15.94 6.48 12.88
C LYS A 125 -15.40 7.91 12.86
N GLN A 126 -15.18 8.48 14.04
CA GLN A 126 -14.67 9.85 14.19
C GLN A 126 -13.15 9.91 14.13
N LEU A 127 -12.46 8.78 14.35
CA LEU A 127 -11.02 8.72 14.38
C LEU A 127 -10.43 8.82 12.98
N ASN A 128 -9.57 9.81 12.78
CA ASN A 128 -8.81 9.99 11.56
C ASN A 128 -7.32 9.75 11.82
N ILE A 129 -6.74 8.81 11.09
CA ILE A 129 -5.32 8.47 11.19
C ILE A 129 -4.57 9.21 10.09
N PRO A 130 -3.55 10.03 10.41
CA PRO A 130 -2.77 10.73 9.40
C PRO A 130 -1.85 9.77 8.63
N THR A 131 -1.72 9.96 7.33
CA THR A 131 -0.63 9.33 6.59
C THR A 131 0.71 9.98 6.96
N VAL A 132 1.76 9.19 7.01
CA VAL A 132 3.08 9.64 7.47
C VAL A 132 3.69 10.69 6.53
N SER A 133 4.14 11.79 7.09
CA SER A 133 5.00 12.77 6.43
C SER A 133 5.95 13.37 7.44
N TYR A 134 6.74 14.32 7.02
CA TYR A 134 7.64 15.04 7.93
C TYR A 134 6.89 15.93 8.94
N LYS A 135 5.65 16.32 8.65
CA LYS A 135 4.74 17.03 9.55
C LYS A 135 3.50 16.15 9.77
N ILE A 136 3.39 15.57 10.94
CA ILE A 136 2.23 14.77 11.32
C ILE A 136 1.38 15.63 12.26
N SER A 137 0.08 15.73 11.98
CA SER A 137 -0.91 16.41 12.82
C SER A 137 -2.20 15.60 12.82
N GLY A 138 -2.93 15.65 13.92
CA GLY A 138 -4.20 14.94 14.06
C GLY A 138 -4.51 14.59 15.52
N ASP A 139 -5.37 13.63 15.73
CA ASP A 139 -5.71 13.08 17.04
C ASP A 139 -4.47 12.49 17.73
N SER A 140 -4.30 12.72 19.04
CA SER A 140 -3.14 12.26 19.81
C SER A 140 -2.95 10.75 19.75
N LYS A 141 -4.03 9.97 19.96
CA LYS A 141 -3.97 8.50 19.91
C LYS A 141 -3.56 7.98 18.54
N ALA A 142 -4.06 8.63 17.47
CA ALA A 142 -3.68 8.28 16.11
C ALA A 142 -2.23 8.62 15.82
N ILE A 143 -1.74 9.76 16.33
CA ILE A 143 -0.33 10.16 16.20
C ILE A 143 0.56 9.18 16.97
N ASP A 144 0.22 8.81 18.20
CA ASP A 144 1.01 7.88 19.01
C ASP A 144 1.16 6.53 18.30
N ALA A 145 0.08 5.97 17.76
CA ALA A 145 0.13 4.73 16.98
C ALA A 145 1.03 4.83 15.75
N VAL A 146 1.01 5.98 15.05
CA VAL A 146 1.91 6.23 13.91
C VAL A 146 3.37 6.32 14.36
N LEU A 147 3.65 7.02 15.44
CA LEU A 147 5.02 7.18 15.97
C LEU A 147 5.60 5.86 16.46
N GLU A 148 4.79 5.01 17.11
CA GLU A 148 5.19 3.65 17.49
C GLU A 148 5.58 2.81 16.28
N VAL A 149 4.74 2.80 15.23
CA VAL A 149 5.04 2.08 13.97
C VAL A 149 6.33 2.58 13.33
N LEU A 150 6.61 3.88 13.38
CA LEU A 150 7.87 4.43 12.89
C LEU A 150 9.06 4.01 13.76
N SER A 151 8.91 4.09 15.09
CA SER A 151 9.97 3.74 16.05
C SER A 151 10.44 2.31 15.89
N GLU A 152 9.54 1.35 15.71
CA GLU A 152 9.88 -0.06 15.46
C GLU A 152 10.75 -0.28 14.21
N ARG A 153 10.69 0.65 13.28
CA ARG A 153 11.48 0.64 12.04
C ARG A 153 12.71 1.53 12.11
N ASN A 154 13.02 2.05 13.30
CA ASN A 154 14.08 3.05 13.49
C ASN A 154 13.89 4.27 12.57
N LEU A 155 12.64 4.69 12.35
CA LEU A 155 12.25 5.84 11.55
C LEU A 155 11.64 6.92 12.45
N LYS A 156 11.75 8.15 11.99
CA LYS A 156 11.12 9.34 12.60
C LYS A 156 10.49 10.22 11.52
N PRO A 157 9.53 11.08 11.85
CA PRO A 157 8.89 11.95 10.87
C PRO A 157 9.85 12.77 10.02
N SER A 158 10.98 13.22 10.58
CA SER A 158 12.00 13.96 9.84
C SER A 158 12.63 13.17 8.67
N ASP A 159 12.59 11.84 8.69
CA ASP A 159 13.15 11.02 7.62
C ASP A 159 12.29 11.07 6.35
N PHE A 160 11.04 11.52 6.48
CA PHE A 160 10.11 11.74 5.36
C PHE A 160 10.30 13.12 4.70
N ASN A 161 11.28 13.92 5.14
CA ASN A 161 11.63 15.18 4.51
C ASN A 161 12.61 14.98 3.35
N LEU A 162 12.09 14.64 2.18
CA LEU A 162 12.88 14.33 0.99
C LEU A 162 13.09 15.55 0.08
N THR A 163 13.62 16.66 0.62
CA THR A 163 13.79 17.93 -0.11
C THR A 163 14.59 17.83 -1.40
N LYS A 164 15.47 16.82 -1.53
CA LYS A 164 16.27 16.57 -2.73
C LYS A 164 15.55 15.77 -3.80
N ILE A 165 14.43 15.13 -3.44
CA ILE A 165 13.58 14.41 -4.40
C ILE A 165 12.52 15.40 -4.88
N ARG A 166 12.74 15.98 -6.06
CA ARG A 166 11.93 17.12 -6.53
C ARG A 166 10.60 16.73 -7.17
N LYS A 167 10.45 15.47 -7.59
CA LYS A 167 9.27 15.02 -8.35
C LYS A 167 8.12 14.54 -7.49
N SER A 168 8.38 14.13 -6.26
CA SER A 168 7.37 13.60 -5.35
C SER A 168 7.78 13.84 -3.90
N PHE A 169 6.80 13.86 -3.01
CA PHE A 169 7.00 14.04 -1.57
C PHE A 169 5.91 13.31 -0.79
N PHE A 170 6.19 13.02 0.46
CA PHE A 170 5.22 12.47 1.39
C PHE A 170 4.27 13.55 1.86
N LYS A 171 2.98 13.41 1.55
CA LYS A 171 1.94 14.36 1.95
C LYS A 171 1.06 13.74 3.02
N THR A 172 0.78 14.49 4.09
CA THR A 172 -0.16 14.07 5.12
C THR A 172 -1.59 14.22 4.63
N PHE A 173 -2.38 13.16 4.80
CA PHE A 173 -3.82 13.13 4.63
C PHE A 173 -4.43 12.41 5.82
N PRO A 174 -5.46 12.96 6.46
CA PRO A 174 -6.27 12.22 7.40
C PRO A 174 -7.09 11.17 6.65
N ARG A 175 -7.10 9.95 7.15
CA ARG A 175 -7.95 8.87 6.62
C ARG A 175 -8.79 8.32 7.77
N PRO A 176 -10.11 8.12 7.61
CA PRO A 176 -10.94 7.55 8.65
C PRO A 176 -10.51 6.12 8.96
N ALA A 177 -10.52 5.77 10.25
CA ALA A 177 -10.19 4.42 10.70
C ALA A 177 -11.21 3.38 10.21
N ILE A 178 -12.48 3.76 10.17
CA ILE A 178 -13.60 2.96 9.67
C ILE A 178 -14.36 3.74 8.61
N THR A 179 -14.75 3.04 7.55
CA THR A 179 -15.64 3.55 6.50
C THR A 179 -16.84 2.64 6.39
N ILE A 180 -18.03 3.22 6.42
CA ILE A 180 -19.29 2.48 6.21
C ILE A 180 -19.70 2.65 4.75
N PRO A 181 -19.80 1.55 3.98
CA PRO A 181 -20.30 1.60 2.62
C PRO A 181 -21.80 1.92 2.61
N GLN A 182 -22.24 2.74 1.69
CA GLN A 182 -23.66 2.91 1.39
C GLN A 182 -24.06 1.87 0.34
N PHE A 183 -24.80 0.87 0.75
CA PHE A 183 -25.32 -0.12 -0.18
C PHE A 183 -26.47 0.43 -1.01
N LEU A 184 -26.49 0.08 -2.29
CA LEU A 184 -27.55 0.47 -3.23
C LEU A 184 -28.42 -0.76 -3.53
N GLY A 185 -29.70 -0.69 -3.15
CA GLY A 185 -30.66 -1.78 -3.26
C GLY A 185 -30.73 -2.65 -2.00
N THR A 186 -31.48 -3.73 -2.08
CA THR A 186 -31.61 -4.69 -0.97
C THR A 186 -30.31 -5.47 -0.86
N VAL A 187 -29.58 -5.28 0.24
CA VAL A 187 -28.48 -6.15 0.57
C VAL A 187 -29.03 -7.24 1.50
N PRO A 188 -28.88 -8.51 1.16
CA PRO A 188 -29.30 -9.57 2.06
C PRO A 188 -28.35 -9.62 3.25
N PHE A 189 -28.83 -9.14 4.40
CA PHE A 189 -28.06 -9.18 5.66
C PHE A 189 -28.31 -10.46 6.47
N ASN A 190 -29.18 -11.34 6.02
CA ASN A 190 -29.42 -12.64 6.61
C ASN A 190 -29.00 -13.78 5.69
N SER A 191 -28.65 -14.93 6.27
CA SER A 191 -28.11 -16.07 5.52
C SER A 191 -29.05 -16.59 4.43
N SER A 192 -30.37 -16.51 4.62
CA SER A 192 -31.36 -17.00 3.66
C SER A 192 -31.45 -16.10 2.43
N ASP A 193 -31.43 -14.78 2.61
CA ASP A 193 -31.49 -13.81 1.51
C ASP A 193 -30.15 -13.79 0.74
N LEU A 194 -29.04 -14.00 1.44
CA LEU A 194 -27.73 -14.10 0.82
C LEU A 194 -27.68 -15.26 -0.16
N LEU A 195 -28.16 -16.44 0.26
CA LEU A 195 -28.20 -17.65 -0.59
C LEU A 195 -29.03 -17.45 -1.86
N GLN A 196 -30.15 -16.69 -1.77
CA GLN A 196 -31.01 -16.36 -2.93
C GLN A 196 -30.38 -15.33 -3.88
N SER A 197 -29.37 -14.59 -3.40
CA SER A 197 -28.69 -13.55 -4.19
C SER A 197 -27.54 -14.09 -5.04
N PHE A 198 -27.17 -15.36 -4.87
CA PHE A 198 -26.18 -16.01 -5.72
C PHE A 198 -26.79 -16.44 -7.06
N ALA A 199 -26.08 -16.13 -8.13
CA ALA A 199 -26.39 -16.59 -9.48
C ALA A 199 -25.25 -17.45 -10.03
N LYS A 200 -25.51 -18.22 -11.09
CA LYS A 200 -24.43 -18.93 -11.79
C LYS A 200 -23.42 -17.94 -12.35
N ASP A 201 -22.15 -18.24 -12.22
CA ASP A 201 -21.10 -17.41 -12.79
C ASP A 201 -21.09 -17.50 -14.32
N ASP A 202 -20.94 -16.37 -15.01
CA ASP A 202 -20.98 -16.29 -16.49
C ASP A 202 -19.62 -16.65 -17.10
N ILE A 203 -18.54 -16.58 -16.31
CA ILE A 203 -17.15 -16.72 -16.78
C ILE A 203 -16.59 -18.08 -16.35
N TYR A 204 -16.92 -18.52 -15.14
CA TYR A 204 -16.36 -19.75 -14.55
C TYR A 204 -17.46 -20.79 -14.34
N PRO A 205 -17.61 -21.78 -15.24
CA PRO A 205 -18.60 -22.86 -15.09
C PRO A 205 -18.46 -23.59 -13.76
N GLY A 206 -19.58 -23.80 -13.08
CA GLY A 206 -19.61 -24.49 -11.78
C GLY A 206 -19.44 -23.58 -10.57
N TYR A 207 -19.13 -22.30 -10.78
CA TYR A 207 -19.06 -21.30 -9.72
C TYR A 207 -20.34 -20.47 -9.59
N LEU A 208 -20.50 -19.86 -8.43
CA LEU A 208 -21.57 -18.90 -8.16
C LEU A 208 -20.97 -17.49 -8.09
N LYS A 209 -21.75 -16.49 -8.51
CA LYS A 209 -21.40 -15.08 -8.39
C LYS A 209 -22.39 -14.35 -7.48
N LEU A 210 -21.88 -13.39 -6.73
CA LEU A 210 -22.66 -12.41 -5.97
C LEU A 210 -22.42 -11.03 -6.55
N LYS A 211 -23.49 -10.29 -6.85
CA LYS A 211 -23.42 -8.92 -7.35
C LYS A 211 -23.79 -7.93 -6.25
N ILE A 212 -22.83 -7.16 -5.79
CA ILE A 212 -23.02 -6.14 -4.76
C ILE A 212 -22.86 -4.75 -5.39
N ARG A 213 -23.76 -3.83 -5.04
CA ARG A 213 -23.69 -2.41 -5.45
C ARG A 213 -23.57 -1.54 -4.22
N PHE A 214 -22.57 -0.68 -4.19
CA PHE A 214 -22.32 0.22 -3.06
C PHE A 214 -21.57 1.49 -3.49
N ILE A 215 -21.68 2.51 -2.64
CA ILE A 215 -20.90 3.75 -2.75
C ILE A 215 -19.90 3.78 -1.59
N LEU A 216 -18.68 4.14 -1.88
CA LEU A 216 -17.63 4.40 -0.91
C LEU A 216 -17.13 5.84 -1.04
N PRO A 217 -16.82 6.51 0.06
CA PRO A 217 -16.20 7.82 0.01
C PRO A 217 -14.79 7.74 -0.61
N PRO A 218 -14.29 8.86 -1.17
CA PRO A 218 -12.93 8.92 -1.71
C PRO A 218 -11.87 8.46 -0.69
N GLY A 219 -10.89 7.70 -1.16
CA GLY A 219 -9.82 7.16 -0.31
C GLY A 219 -10.12 5.83 0.36
N SER A 220 -11.34 5.28 0.18
CA SER A 220 -11.71 3.94 0.64
C SER A 220 -11.47 2.90 -0.45
N PHE A 221 -11.30 1.63 -0.04
CA PHE A 221 -10.93 0.56 -0.96
C PHE A 221 -12.00 -0.53 -0.99
N ALA A 222 -12.63 -0.73 -2.14
CA ALA A 222 -13.61 -1.81 -2.37
C ALA A 222 -13.05 -3.20 -2.05
N THR A 223 -11.75 -3.42 -2.28
CA THR A 223 -11.06 -4.67 -1.93
C THR A 223 -11.08 -4.96 -0.43
N MET A 224 -11.11 -3.95 0.43
CA MET A 224 -11.23 -4.12 1.88
C MET A 224 -12.64 -4.54 2.28
N LEU A 225 -13.66 -3.98 1.61
CA LEU A 225 -15.04 -4.44 1.79
C LEU A 225 -15.21 -5.90 1.37
N VAL A 226 -14.66 -6.30 0.21
CA VAL A 226 -14.71 -7.71 -0.23
C VAL A 226 -14.03 -8.61 0.80
N LYS A 227 -12.85 -8.24 1.30
CA LYS A 227 -12.15 -9.00 2.35
C LYS A 227 -12.96 -9.12 3.65
N SER A 228 -13.70 -8.09 4.03
CA SER A 228 -14.56 -8.15 5.23
C SER A 228 -15.77 -9.06 5.06
N LEU A 229 -16.15 -9.43 3.84
CA LEU A 229 -17.19 -10.42 3.56
C LEU A 229 -16.67 -11.87 3.58
N GLU A 230 -15.35 -12.04 3.53
CA GLU A 230 -14.68 -13.34 3.62
C GLU A 230 -14.33 -13.71 5.07
N SER A 231 -14.54 -12.78 6.00
CA SER A 231 -14.20 -12.90 7.44
C SER A 231 -15.27 -13.59 8.28
#